data_b2317b7252168c579722d46c8587a1a6
#
_entry.id   b2317b7252168c579722d46c8587a1a6
#
_cell.length_a   1.000
_cell.length_b   1.000
_cell.length_c   1.000
_cell.angle_alpha   90.00
_cell.angle_beta   90.00
_cell.angle_gamma   90.00
#
_symmetry.space_group_name_H-M   'P 1'
#
loop_
_entity.id
_entity.type
_entity.pdbx_description
1 polymer ?
#
loop_
_entity_poly.entity_id
_entity_poly.type
_entity_poly.pdbx_seq_one_letter_code
_entity_poly.pdbx_strand_id
1 'polypeptide(L)'
;MISLFGTVHISANAVANNLDGIGCIVGQAMGLAMITVVGRCVGAGDLDQAARYTRKLLLWDYIVQGAGNALIFIFVPQLLSLYTLSAETRALAMLLVQIHVGCAVLLWPAGFVLPNALRAANDVRFTMLTSVLSMAFWRLGFSYILCV
;
A
#
# COMPACT_ATOMS: atom_id res chain seq x y z
N MET A 1 2.56 4.23 -20.25
CA MET A 1 3.86 3.54 -20.35
C MET A 1 3.74 2.02 -20.50
N ILE A 2 3.01 1.33 -19.62
CA ILE A 2 2.81 -0.15 -19.74
C ILE A 2 2.23 -0.58 -21.10
N SER A 3 1.42 0.28 -21.74
CA SER A 3 0.85 0.02 -23.06
C SER A 3 1.88 -0.13 -24.18
N LEU A 4 3.11 0.30 -23.99
CA LEU A 4 4.21 0.15 -24.95
C LEU A 4 4.76 -1.29 -24.99
N PHE A 5 4.53 -2.08 -23.93
CA PHE A 5 5.04 -3.44 -23.81
C PHE A 5 4.07 -4.55 -24.26
N GLY A 6 2.90 -4.17 -24.81
CA GLY A 6 1.93 -5.11 -25.36
C GLY A 6 0.80 -5.54 -24.41
N THR A 7 -0.17 -6.27 -24.94
CA THR A 7 -1.39 -6.65 -24.22
C THR A 7 -1.15 -7.60 -23.04
N VAL A 8 -0.12 -8.44 -23.11
CA VAL A 8 0.28 -9.40 -22.04
C VAL A 8 0.64 -8.63 -20.77
N HIS A 9 1.47 -7.61 -20.89
CA HIS A 9 1.91 -6.79 -19.75
C HIS A 9 0.77 -5.96 -19.15
N ILE A 10 -0.13 -5.44 -19.99
CA ILE A 10 -1.32 -4.69 -19.53
C ILE A 10 -2.23 -5.61 -18.71
N SER A 11 -2.52 -6.81 -19.22
CA SER A 11 -3.39 -7.77 -18.55
C SER A 11 -2.76 -8.26 -17.23
N ALA A 12 -1.48 -8.59 -17.22
CA ALA A 12 -0.77 -9.01 -16.02
C ALA A 12 -0.78 -7.92 -14.94
N ASN A 13 -0.52 -6.67 -15.32
CA ASN A 13 -0.55 -5.54 -14.39
C ASN A 13 -1.96 -5.24 -13.86
N ALA A 14 -3.00 -5.38 -14.69
CA ALA A 14 -4.39 -5.19 -14.25
C ALA A 14 -4.79 -6.21 -13.19
N VAL A 15 -4.45 -7.48 -13.38
CA VAL A 15 -4.71 -8.55 -12.41
C VAL A 15 -3.91 -8.32 -11.13
N ALA A 16 -2.63 -7.96 -11.25
CA ALA A 16 -1.79 -7.68 -10.09
C ALA A 16 -2.36 -6.51 -9.25
N ASN A 17 -2.81 -5.42 -9.90
CA ASN A 17 -3.43 -4.29 -9.21
C ASN A 17 -4.75 -4.67 -8.51
N ASN A 18 -5.56 -5.56 -9.08
CA ASN A 18 -6.78 -6.04 -8.44
C ASN A 18 -6.47 -6.84 -7.17
N LEU A 19 -5.50 -7.74 -7.22
CA LEU A 19 -5.07 -8.52 -6.06
C LEU A 19 -4.42 -7.64 -4.98
N ASP A 20 -3.62 -6.66 -5.39
CA ASP A 20 -3.05 -5.67 -4.49
C ASP A 20 -4.12 -4.83 -3.80
N GLY A 21 -5.14 -4.39 -4.54
CA GLY A 21 -6.28 -3.66 -3.99
C GLY A 21 -6.94 -4.39 -2.82
N ILE A 22 -7.10 -5.71 -2.92
CA ILE A 22 -7.64 -6.54 -1.84
C ILE A 22 -6.69 -6.52 -0.62
N GLY A 23 -5.40 -6.67 -0.85
CA GLY A 23 -4.39 -6.62 0.22
C GLY A 23 -4.34 -5.28 0.96
N CYS A 24 -4.57 -4.19 0.25
CA CYS A 24 -4.51 -2.84 0.81
C CYS A 24 -5.75 -2.38 1.58
N ILE A 25 -6.89 -3.09 1.47
CA ILE A 25 -8.14 -2.72 2.16
C ILE A 25 -7.94 -2.61 3.68
N VAL A 26 -7.22 -3.55 4.25
CA VAL A 26 -6.95 -3.59 5.70
C VAL A 26 -6.14 -2.38 6.13
N GLY A 27 -5.07 -2.04 5.41
CA GLY A 27 -4.25 -0.87 5.69
C GLY A 27 -5.03 0.44 5.56
N GLN A 28 -5.93 0.55 4.59
CA GLN A 28 -6.81 1.71 4.45
C GLN A 28 -7.77 1.84 5.63
N ALA A 29 -8.37 0.75 6.09
CA ALA A 29 -9.24 0.74 7.26
C ALA A 29 -8.48 1.15 8.53
N MET A 30 -7.26 0.65 8.72
CA MET A 30 -6.39 1.04 9.84
C MET A 30 -5.98 2.51 9.76
N GLY A 31 -5.73 3.02 8.56
CA GLY A 31 -5.47 4.45 8.34
C GLY A 31 -6.62 5.34 8.77
N LEU A 32 -7.86 4.96 8.47
CA LEU A 32 -9.07 5.69 8.91
C LEU A 32 -9.26 5.60 10.44
N ALA A 33 -9.04 4.42 11.02
CA ALA A 33 -9.07 4.23 12.47
C ALA A 33 -8.02 5.12 13.17
N MET A 34 -6.83 5.24 12.59
CA MET A 34 -5.77 6.09 13.11
C MET A 34 -6.17 7.58 13.13
N ILE A 35 -6.79 8.09 12.07
CA ILE A 35 -7.28 9.48 12.03
C ILE A 35 -8.28 9.71 13.16
N THR A 36 -9.21 8.79 13.38
CA THR A 36 -10.25 8.92 14.39
C THR A 36 -9.69 8.86 15.81
N VAL A 37 -8.87 7.86 16.11
CA VAL A 37 -8.34 7.63 17.47
C VAL A 37 -7.33 8.70 17.85
N VAL A 38 -6.36 8.97 16.98
CA VAL A 38 -5.33 9.99 17.24
C VAL A 38 -5.93 11.38 17.28
N GLY A 39 -6.86 11.69 16.36
CA GLY A 39 -7.55 12.99 16.34
C GLY A 39 -8.34 13.27 17.63
N ARG A 40 -8.96 12.25 18.22
CA ARG A 40 -9.64 12.39 19.52
C ARG A 40 -8.65 12.69 20.65
N CYS A 41 -7.51 12.03 20.69
CA CYS A 41 -6.48 12.27 21.70
C CYS A 41 -5.88 13.68 21.57
N VAL A 42 -5.60 14.12 20.34
CA VAL A 42 -5.09 15.48 20.06
C VAL A 42 -6.13 16.52 20.43
N GLY A 43 -7.41 16.30 20.09
CA GLY A 43 -8.52 17.20 20.48
C GLY A 43 -8.73 17.31 21.99
N ALA A 44 -8.39 16.26 22.74
CA ALA A 44 -8.39 16.26 24.20
C ALA A 44 -7.12 16.88 24.83
N GLY A 45 -6.15 17.26 24.03
CA GLY A 45 -4.88 17.84 24.50
C GLY A 45 -3.86 16.82 25.03
N ASP A 46 -4.13 15.51 24.90
CA ASP A 46 -3.26 14.43 25.40
C ASP A 46 -2.36 13.90 24.27
N LEU A 47 -1.26 14.62 24.02
CA LEU A 47 -0.29 14.28 22.99
C LEU A 47 0.49 12.98 23.30
N ASP A 48 0.70 12.67 24.57
CA ASP A 48 1.39 11.45 24.98
C ASP A 48 0.54 10.22 24.66
N GLN A 49 -0.75 10.31 24.88
CA GLN A 49 -1.69 9.26 24.55
C GLN A 49 -1.83 9.11 23.02
N ALA A 50 -1.87 10.22 22.28
CA ALA A 50 -1.85 10.22 20.82
C ALA A 50 -0.63 9.48 20.24
N ALA A 51 0.57 9.74 20.77
CA ALA A 51 1.79 9.07 20.35
C ALA A 51 1.79 7.57 20.67
N ARG A 52 1.27 7.16 21.84
CA ARG A 52 1.13 5.74 22.23
C ARG A 52 0.16 5.01 21.31
N TYR A 53 -1.00 5.58 21.03
CA TYR A 53 -1.98 4.97 20.11
C TYR A 53 -1.45 4.90 18.68
N THR A 54 -0.73 5.91 18.20
CA THR A 54 -0.10 5.88 16.88
C THR A 54 0.83 4.68 16.74
N ARG A 55 1.73 4.47 17.70
CA ARG A 55 2.67 3.33 17.68
C ARG A 55 1.93 1.99 17.78
N LYS A 56 0.92 1.90 18.62
CA LYS A 56 0.14 0.67 18.81
C LYS A 56 -0.66 0.31 17.56
N LEU A 57 -1.34 1.28 16.95
CA LEU A 57 -2.10 1.07 15.73
C LEU A 57 -1.19 0.73 14.55
N LEU A 58 -0.03 1.38 14.44
CA LEU A 58 0.97 1.06 13.42
C LEU A 58 1.47 -0.39 13.57
N LEU A 59 1.77 -0.82 14.79
CA LEU A 59 2.19 -2.21 15.05
C LEU A 59 1.11 -3.21 14.65
N TRP A 60 -0.16 -2.94 15.04
CA TRP A 60 -1.28 -3.79 14.65
C TRP A 60 -1.49 -3.82 13.14
N ASP A 61 -1.30 -2.69 12.46
CA ASP A 61 -1.36 -2.63 11.01
C ASP A 61 -0.29 -3.51 10.36
N TYR A 62 0.96 -3.44 10.82
CA TYR A 62 2.02 -4.34 10.34
C TYR A 62 1.68 -5.81 10.51
N ILE A 63 1.09 -6.19 11.66
CA ILE A 63 0.72 -7.59 11.95
C ILE A 63 -0.43 -8.03 11.04
N VAL A 64 -1.54 -7.27 11.00
CA VAL A 64 -2.75 -7.68 10.29
C VAL A 64 -2.55 -7.59 8.78
N GLN A 65 -1.94 -6.53 8.30
CA GLN A 65 -1.62 -6.38 6.87
C GLN A 65 -0.55 -7.38 6.42
N GLY A 66 0.46 -7.64 7.25
CA GLY A 66 1.46 -8.66 7.00
C GLY A 66 0.84 -10.05 6.90
N ALA A 67 -0.06 -10.41 7.81
CA ALA A 67 -0.79 -11.68 7.76
C ALA A 67 -1.68 -11.77 6.50
N GLY A 68 -2.42 -10.71 6.17
CA GLY A 68 -3.26 -10.65 4.98
C GLY A 68 -2.45 -10.80 3.68
N ASN A 69 -1.35 -10.09 3.57
CA ASN A 69 -0.45 -10.18 2.42
C ASN A 69 0.26 -11.55 2.34
N ALA A 70 0.61 -12.17 3.47
CA ALA A 70 1.16 -13.52 3.50
C ALA A 70 0.15 -14.54 2.98
N LEU A 71 -1.13 -14.42 3.33
CA LEU A 71 -2.19 -15.25 2.76
C LEU A 71 -2.31 -15.07 1.25
N ILE A 72 -2.33 -13.82 0.78
CA ILE A 72 -2.34 -13.54 -0.67
C ILE A 72 -1.12 -14.19 -1.34
N PHE A 73 0.08 -14.04 -0.76
CA PHE A 73 1.31 -14.61 -1.31
C PHE A 73 1.23 -16.14 -1.46
N ILE A 74 0.67 -16.83 -0.46
CA ILE A 74 0.49 -18.30 -0.49
C ILE A 74 -0.55 -18.71 -1.55
N PHE A 75 -1.64 -17.94 -1.66
CA PHE A 75 -2.76 -18.27 -2.54
C PHE A 75 -2.67 -17.65 -3.95
N VAL A 76 -1.62 -16.89 -4.26
CA VAL A 76 -1.41 -16.28 -5.60
C VAL A 76 -1.62 -17.28 -6.74
N PRO A 77 -1.06 -18.50 -6.73
CA PRO A 77 -1.26 -19.44 -7.84
C PRO A 77 -2.74 -19.83 -8.05
N GLN A 78 -3.47 -20.01 -6.94
CA GLN A 78 -4.89 -20.36 -6.97
C GLN A 78 -5.73 -19.15 -7.44
N LEU A 79 -5.44 -17.97 -6.92
CA LEU A 79 -6.13 -16.74 -7.33
C LEU A 79 -5.93 -16.45 -8.81
N LEU A 80 -4.71 -16.60 -9.33
CA LEU A 80 -4.41 -16.43 -10.74
C LEU A 80 -5.08 -17.53 -11.61
N SER A 81 -5.42 -18.70 -11.05
CA SER A 81 -6.13 -19.72 -11.79
C SER A 81 -7.59 -19.39 -12.07
N LEU A 82 -8.19 -18.48 -11.29
CA LEU A 82 -9.54 -17.98 -11.52
C LEU A 82 -9.62 -17.05 -12.76
N TYR A 83 -8.50 -16.49 -13.16
CA TYR A 83 -8.42 -15.67 -14.36
C TYR A 83 -8.02 -16.54 -15.56
N THR A 84 -8.71 -16.36 -16.68
CA THR A 84 -8.38 -17.01 -17.96
C THR A 84 -7.19 -16.33 -18.62
N LEU A 85 -6.00 -16.56 -18.06
CA LEU A 85 -4.76 -15.94 -18.51
C LEU A 85 -3.92 -16.92 -19.34
N SER A 86 -3.20 -16.41 -20.34
CA SER A 86 -2.16 -17.18 -21.02
C SER A 86 -1.04 -17.54 -20.04
N ALA A 87 -0.29 -18.61 -20.33
CA ALA A 87 0.81 -19.08 -19.45
C ALA A 87 1.85 -17.96 -19.20
N GLU A 88 2.17 -17.19 -20.23
CA GLU A 88 3.09 -16.06 -20.16
C GLU A 88 2.58 -14.93 -19.27
N THR A 89 1.32 -14.53 -19.47
CA THR A 89 0.67 -13.49 -18.64
C THR A 89 0.58 -13.91 -17.18
N ARG A 90 0.31 -15.20 -16.91
CA ARG A 90 0.23 -15.76 -15.56
C ARG A 90 1.59 -15.69 -14.84
N ALA A 91 2.67 -16.09 -15.52
CA ALA A 91 4.02 -16.05 -14.95
C ALA A 91 4.43 -14.61 -14.59
N LEU A 92 4.17 -13.68 -15.49
CA LEU A 92 4.46 -12.25 -15.27
C LEU A 92 3.62 -11.67 -14.13
N ALA A 93 2.32 -11.97 -14.09
CA ALA A 93 1.43 -11.51 -13.03
C ALA A 93 1.85 -12.07 -11.66
N MET A 94 2.27 -13.33 -11.59
CA MET A 94 2.76 -13.94 -10.36
C MET A 94 4.00 -13.20 -9.83
N LEU A 95 4.96 -12.92 -10.69
CA LEU A 95 6.17 -12.18 -10.32
C LEU A 95 5.86 -10.76 -9.84
N LEU A 96 4.98 -10.06 -10.55
CA LEU A 96 4.56 -8.70 -10.18
C LEU A 96 3.85 -8.67 -8.82
N VAL A 97 2.92 -9.60 -8.57
CA VAL A 97 2.22 -9.70 -7.28
C VAL A 97 3.19 -10.01 -6.16
N GLN A 98 4.10 -10.95 -6.34
CA GLN A 98 5.08 -11.32 -5.30
C GLN A 98 5.99 -10.17 -4.91
N ILE A 99 6.53 -9.44 -5.89
CA ILE A 99 7.35 -8.25 -5.62
C ILE A 99 6.52 -7.18 -4.92
N HIS A 100 5.31 -6.92 -5.42
CA HIS A 100 4.45 -5.87 -4.87
C HIS A 100 4.03 -6.17 -3.44
N VAL A 101 3.55 -7.38 -3.16
CA VAL A 101 3.16 -7.84 -1.82
C VAL A 101 4.33 -7.76 -0.85
N GLY A 102 5.53 -8.19 -1.27
CA GLY A 102 6.72 -8.08 -0.44
C GLY A 102 7.10 -6.65 -0.08
N CYS A 103 7.05 -5.73 -1.06
CA CYS A 103 7.29 -4.31 -0.82
C CYS A 103 6.18 -3.66 0.00
N ALA A 104 4.91 -4.02 -0.24
CA ALA A 104 3.76 -3.47 0.46
C ALA A 104 3.79 -3.74 1.96
N VAL A 105 4.17 -4.94 2.39
CA VAL A 105 4.28 -5.29 3.82
C VAL A 105 5.21 -4.34 4.58
N LEU A 106 6.31 -3.91 3.95
CA LEU A 106 7.30 -3.05 4.59
C LEU A 106 6.97 -1.56 4.46
N LEU A 107 6.56 -1.14 3.27
CA LEU A 107 6.47 0.28 2.92
C LEU A 107 5.08 0.87 3.14
N TRP A 108 4.02 0.07 3.03
CA TRP A 108 2.65 0.57 3.09
C TRP A 108 2.28 1.19 4.44
N PRO A 109 2.54 0.54 5.60
CA PRO A 109 2.20 1.13 6.89
C PRO A 109 2.93 2.44 7.15
N ALA A 110 4.21 2.51 6.80
CA ALA A 110 5.00 3.73 6.97
C ALA A 110 4.60 4.84 5.99
N GLY A 111 4.26 4.47 4.74
CA GLY A 111 3.96 5.44 3.67
C GLY A 111 2.52 5.94 3.67
N PHE A 112 1.55 5.15 4.13
CA PHE A 112 0.13 5.48 4.05
C PHE A 112 -0.56 5.59 5.39
N VAL A 113 -0.23 4.74 6.36
CA VAL A 113 -0.90 4.74 7.67
C VAL A 113 -0.31 5.81 8.59
N LEU A 114 1.01 5.92 8.65
CA LEU A 114 1.68 6.92 9.47
C LEU A 114 1.34 8.39 9.09
N PRO A 115 1.26 8.79 7.82
CA PRO A 115 0.80 10.13 7.45
C PRO A 115 -0.60 10.48 7.95
N ASN A 116 -1.47 9.49 8.14
CA ASN A 116 -2.79 9.72 8.71
C ASN A 116 -2.75 10.16 10.18
N ALA A 117 -1.77 9.67 10.94
CA ALA A 117 -1.53 10.15 12.32
C ALA A 117 -1.10 11.63 12.32
N LEU A 118 -0.24 12.04 11.40
CA LEU A 118 0.20 13.44 11.25
C LEU A 118 -0.95 14.34 10.82
N ARG A 119 -1.82 13.87 9.91
CA ARG A 119 -3.05 14.60 9.53
C ARG A 119 -3.99 14.76 10.72
N ALA A 120 -4.14 13.72 11.53
CA ALA A 120 -4.96 13.78 12.75
C ALA A 120 -4.39 14.77 13.79
N ALA A 121 -3.07 14.93 13.83
CA ALA A 121 -2.39 15.94 14.65
C ALA A 121 -2.44 17.37 14.08
N ASN A 122 -3.23 17.60 13.03
CA ASN A 122 -3.43 18.89 12.33
C ASN A 122 -2.20 19.39 11.55
N ASP A 123 -1.20 18.54 11.33
CA ASP A 123 -0.03 18.87 10.48
C ASP A 123 -0.28 18.42 9.02
N VAL A 124 -1.33 18.99 8.43
CA VAL A 124 -1.78 18.64 7.08
C VAL A 124 -0.81 19.14 6.01
N ARG A 125 -0.20 20.31 6.22
CA ARG A 125 0.69 20.95 5.23
C ARG A 125 1.95 20.13 5.01
N PHE A 126 2.61 19.72 6.08
CA PHE A 126 3.81 18.89 6.01
C PHE A 126 3.51 17.54 5.34
N THR A 127 2.42 16.90 5.77
CA THR A 127 2.02 15.60 5.22
C THR A 127 1.66 15.69 3.74
N MET A 128 0.97 16.74 3.32
CA MET A 128 0.60 16.96 1.93
C MET A 128 1.84 17.17 1.05
N LEU A 129 2.73 18.08 1.46
CA LEU A 129 3.96 18.36 0.72
C LEU A 129 4.84 17.11 0.59
N THR A 130 5.05 16.38 1.68
CA THR A 130 5.87 15.17 1.69
C THR A 130 5.26 14.08 0.80
N SER A 131 3.94 13.89 0.85
CA SER A 131 3.25 12.89 0.03
C SER A 131 3.31 13.24 -1.46
N VAL A 132 3.07 14.51 -1.83
CA VAL A 132 3.12 14.96 -3.22
C VAL A 132 4.53 14.88 -3.77
N LEU A 133 5.53 15.35 -3.03
CA LEU A 133 6.93 15.29 -3.44
C LEU A 133 7.42 13.85 -3.57
N SER A 134 7.11 13.00 -2.60
CA SER A 134 7.46 11.59 -2.64
C SER A 134 6.82 10.88 -3.83
N MET A 135 5.52 11.12 -4.07
CA MET A 135 4.81 10.52 -5.19
C MET A 135 5.34 11.01 -6.54
N ALA A 136 5.63 12.29 -6.67
CA ALA A 136 6.20 12.86 -7.89
C ALA A 136 7.62 12.30 -8.14
N PHE A 137 8.47 12.31 -7.11
CA PHE A 137 9.85 11.86 -7.23
C PHE A 137 9.95 10.37 -7.56
N TRP A 138 9.24 9.51 -6.80
CA TRP A 138 9.29 8.07 -7.00
C TRP A 138 8.55 7.63 -8.27
N ARG A 139 7.34 8.10 -8.48
CA ARG A 139 6.50 7.65 -9.59
C ARG A 139 6.96 8.19 -10.94
N LEU A 140 7.32 9.48 -11.02
CA LEU A 140 7.84 10.08 -12.25
C LEU A 140 9.31 9.75 -12.47
N GLY A 141 10.14 9.84 -11.43
CA GLY A 141 11.59 9.58 -11.54
C GLY A 141 11.88 8.12 -11.90
N PHE A 142 11.31 7.14 -11.16
CA PHE A 142 11.50 5.74 -11.48
C PHE A 142 10.88 5.34 -12.82
N SER A 143 9.69 5.88 -13.14
CA SER A 143 9.06 5.60 -14.41
C SER A 143 9.88 6.14 -15.60
N TYR A 144 10.53 7.27 -15.43
CA TYR A 144 11.42 7.83 -16.45
C TYR A 144 12.70 7.00 -16.63
N ILE A 145 13.35 6.61 -15.51
CA ILE A 145 14.58 5.80 -15.55
C ILE A 145 14.33 4.41 -16.15
N LEU A 146 13.18 3.81 -15.88
CA LEU A 146 12.85 2.46 -16.40
C LEU A 146 12.35 2.47 -17.85
N CYS A 147 12.01 3.64 -18.41
CA CYS A 147 11.51 3.76 -19.79
C CYS A 147 12.54 4.32 -20.77
N VAL A 148 13.70 4.77 -20.28
CA VAL A 148 14.88 5.13 -21.07
C VAL A 148 15.86 3.95 -21.09
#